data_e869480367fda5e794e7afd2697940de
#
_entry.id   e869480367fda5e794e7afd2697940de
#
_cell.length_a   1.000
_cell.length_b   1.000
_cell.length_c   1.000
_cell.angle_alpha   90.00
_cell.angle_beta   90.00
_cell.angle_gamma   90.00
#
_symmetry.space_group_name_H-M   'P 1'
#
loop_
_entity.id
_entity.type
_entity.pdbx_description
1 polymer ?
#
loop_
_entity_poly.entity_id
_entity_poly.type
_entity_poly.pdbx_seq_one_letter_code
_entity_poly.pdbx_strand_id
1 'polypeptide(L)'
;MNVEEIFDKALSDERINSEEALTLLKEADTIKMGSLADSIRRKFHPDGTVTFVADTNPNYTNVCDTECLFCAFWRPPNASDAYTLSIDKVIDIMRTSYHNGATTVLLQGGHNPEIGFDYYLELVRRTKKEIPDLHLHAFSAPEISAIAKYTGISTQEVLEQLWEAGLRTIPGGGAEVLSNRVRKKISPLKINADEWMKVTREAHLVGFKTTATMMFGHFEEDEDIVEHLERIRALQDETGNFLAFIPWTFKPKNTFLERKLSTEVGGDRYLRVLALSRIYLDNFKHIQGSWFTQGNKVGTISMYYGASDLGGTLFDENVLTCAENKYKSSLEELVHMIKSAGFKPAQRNTYYEVLNRF
;
A
#
# COMPACT_ATOMS: atom_id res chain seq x y z
N MET A 1 20.61 24.46 -0.66
CA MET A 1 19.85 24.94 0.51
C MET A 1 20.24 24.06 1.71
N ASN A 2 20.43 24.63 2.89
CA ASN A 2 20.74 23.81 4.09
C ASN A 2 19.43 23.24 4.69
N VAL A 3 19.55 22.29 5.64
CA VAL A 3 18.40 21.59 6.24
C VAL A 3 17.38 22.54 6.89
N GLU A 4 17.83 23.57 7.61
CA GLU A 4 16.93 24.52 8.29
C GLU A 4 16.15 25.38 7.28
N GLU A 5 16.80 25.83 6.22
CA GLU A 5 16.12 26.57 5.12
C GLU A 5 15.07 25.70 4.43
N ILE A 6 15.32 24.39 4.26
CA ILE A 6 14.35 23.45 3.67
C ILE A 6 13.16 23.25 4.63
N PHE A 7 13.42 23.22 5.95
CA PHE A 7 12.35 23.12 6.95
C PHE A 7 11.45 24.34 6.93
N ASP A 8 12.03 25.54 6.91
CA ASP A 8 11.29 26.80 6.85
C ASP A 8 10.43 26.88 5.58
N LYS A 9 10.99 26.47 4.44
CA LYS A 9 10.28 26.36 3.17
C LYS A 9 9.06 25.45 3.26
N ALA A 10 9.23 24.23 3.79
CA ALA A 10 8.13 23.27 3.94
C ALA A 10 7.06 23.73 4.96
N LEU A 11 7.43 24.46 6.02
CA LEU A 11 6.50 25.05 6.98
C LEU A 11 5.67 26.20 6.37
N SER A 12 6.25 26.92 5.41
CA SER A 12 5.60 28.03 4.69
C SER A 12 4.71 27.55 3.51
N ASP A 13 4.42 26.23 3.44
CA ASP A 13 3.65 25.61 2.36
C ASP A 13 4.29 25.74 0.97
N GLU A 14 5.60 25.98 0.93
CA GLU A 14 6.36 25.96 -0.31
C GLU A 14 6.82 24.53 -0.61
N ARG A 15 6.58 24.09 -1.84
CA ARG A 15 6.92 22.75 -2.29
C ARG A 15 8.42 22.52 -2.35
N ILE A 16 8.92 21.50 -1.64
CA ILE A 16 10.32 21.08 -1.75
C ILE A 16 10.54 20.25 -3.02
N ASN A 17 11.72 20.39 -3.62
CA ASN A 17 12.15 19.63 -4.80
C ASN A 17 12.90 18.35 -4.43
N SER A 18 13.29 17.54 -5.44
CA SER A 18 13.95 16.26 -5.25
C SER A 18 15.34 16.37 -4.61
N GLU A 19 16.12 17.42 -4.91
CA GLU A 19 17.44 17.65 -4.30
C GLU A 19 17.29 18.01 -2.82
N GLU A 20 16.30 18.84 -2.48
CA GLU A 20 15.98 19.21 -1.10
C GLU A 20 15.48 17.99 -0.31
N ALA A 21 14.63 17.15 -0.91
CA ALA A 21 14.18 15.89 -0.30
C ALA A 21 15.35 14.94 -0.02
N LEU A 22 16.28 14.83 -0.95
CA LEU A 22 17.49 14.02 -0.78
C LEU A 22 18.40 14.56 0.35
N THR A 23 18.55 15.89 0.44
CA THR A 23 19.26 16.54 1.53
C THR A 23 18.63 16.21 2.88
N LEU A 24 17.29 16.31 3.00
CA LEU A 24 16.58 15.94 4.22
C LEU A 24 16.80 14.46 4.58
N LEU A 25 16.73 13.58 3.60
CA LEU A 25 16.87 12.14 3.83
C LEU A 25 18.28 11.75 4.30
N LYS A 26 19.31 12.46 3.84
CA LYS A 26 20.72 12.19 4.18
C LYS A 26 21.19 12.91 5.43
N GLU A 27 20.79 14.16 5.65
CA GLU A 27 21.46 15.06 6.59
C GLU A 27 20.59 15.50 7.77
N ALA A 28 19.25 15.53 7.60
CA ALA A 28 18.38 16.05 8.64
C ALA A 28 18.33 15.16 9.88
N ASP A 29 18.16 15.76 11.05
CA ASP A 29 17.86 15.04 12.27
C ASP A 29 16.48 14.38 12.21
N THR A 30 16.39 13.10 12.55
CA THR A 30 15.15 12.31 12.42
C THR A 30 14.03 12.84 13.33
N ILE A 31 14.35 13.36 14.51
CA ILE A 31 13.38 13.90 15.47
C ILE A 31 12.82 15.22 14.93
N LYS A 32 13.68 16.09 14.40
CA LYS A 32 13.26 17.33 13.76
C LYS A 32 12.38 17.08 12.52
N MET A 33 12.75 16.10 11.69
CA MET A 33 11.90 15.67 10.58
C MET A 33 10.52 15.19 11.06
N GLY A 34 10.47 14.42 12.14
CA GLY A 34 9.21 14.00 12.76
C GLY A 34 8.34 15.18 13.17
N SER A 35 8.94 16.17 13.87
CA SER A 35 8.24 17.38 14.31
C SER A 35 7.68 18.19 13.14
N LEU A 36 8.45 18.33 12.05
CA LEU A 36 7.99 18.99 10.82
C LEU A 36 6.84 18.21 10.16
N ALA A 37 7.00 16.89 10.02
CA ALA A 37 5.98 16.02 9.42
C ALA A 37 4.67 16.02 10.23
N ASP A 38 4.73 16.04 11.58
CA ASP A 38 3.54 16.18 12.43
C ASP A 38 2.87 17.56 12.26
N SER A 39 3.66 18.62 12.14
CA SER A 39 3.13 19.96 11.86
C SER A 39 2.37 20.02 10.54
N ILE A 40 2.91 19.39 9.49
CA ILE A 40 2.23 19.27 8.18
C ILE A 40 0.99 18.36 8.29
N ARG A 41 1.08 17.22 8.99
CA ARG A 41 -0.09 16.35 9.24
C ARG A 41 -1.24 17.12 9.89
N ARG A 42 -0.96 18.00 10.86
CA ARG A 42 -1.97 18.82 11.57
C ARG A 42 -2.69 19.79 10.63
N LYS A 43 -2.07 20.26 9.55
CA LYS A 43 -2.75 21.07 8.53
C LYS A 43 -3.87 20.27 7.85
N PHE A 44 -3.66 18.98 7.56
CA PHE A 44 -4.65 18.10 6.96
C PHE A 44 -5.67 17.53 7.98
N HIS A 45 -5.24 17.34 9.23
CA HIS A 45 -6.02 16.69 10.30
C HIS A 45 -5.96 17.52 11.59
N PRO A 46 -6.56 18.74 11.60
CA PRO A 46 -6.44 19.69 12.72
C PRO A 46 -7.13 19.20 14.00
N ASP A 47 -8.10 18.32 13.89
CA ASP A 47 -8.84 17.76 15.03
C ASP A 47 -8.08 16.64 15.76
N GLY A 48 -6.91 16.24 15.26
CA GLY A 48 -6.11 15.17 15.84
C GLY A 48 -6.66 13.76 15.60
N THR A 49 -7.55 13.58 14.63
CA THR A 49 -8.06 12.25 14.24
C THR A 49 -6.97 11.45 13.52
N VAL A 50 -6.80 10.20 13.94
CA VAL A 50 -6.03 9.17 13.22
C VAL A 50 -6.97 8.03 12.90
N THR A 51 -6.98 7.62 11.65
CA THR A 51 -7.92 6.61 11.16
C THR A 51 -7.32 5.21 11.10
N PHE A 52 -8.19 4.20 11.03
CA PHE A 52 -7.86 2.81 10.75
C PHE A 52 -9.04 2.13 10.05
N VAL A 53 -8.84 0.97 9.44
CA VAL A 53 -9.88 0.21 8.76
C VAL A 53 -9.96 -1.22 9.30
N ALA A 54 -11.16 -1.79 9.36
CA ALA A 54 -11.33 -3.23 9.56
C ALA A 54 -11.31 -3.91 8.19
N ASP A 55 -10.24 -4.60 7.87
CA ASP A 55 -10.06 -5.23 6.57
C ASP A 55 -9.61 -6.69 6.67
N THR A 56 -9.85 -7.42 5.58
CA THR A 56 -9.38 -8.78 5.35
C THR A 56 -8.64 -8.86 4.02
N ASN A 57 -7.70 -9.79 3.88
CA ASN A 57 -6.94 -10.00 2.65
C ASN A 57 -6.95 -11.49 2.24
N PRO A 58 -8.07 -12.02 1.72
CA PRO A 58 -8.15 -13.37 1.22
C PRO A 58 -7.43 -13.48 -0.13
N ASN A 59 -6.19 -13.94 -0.12
CA ASN A 59 -5.42 -14.11 -1.35
C ASN A 59 -6.04 -15.25 -2.17
N TYR A 60 -6.63 -14.95 -3.33
CA TYR A 60 -7.39 -15.92 -4.14
C TYR A 60 -6.51 -16.96 -4.84
N THR A 61 -5.22 -16.68 -5.06
CA THR A 61 -4.23 -17.64 -5.60
C THR A 61 -2.82 -17.25 -5.18
N ASN A 62 -1.97 -18.24 -4.94
CA ASN A 62 -0.52 -18.05 -4.77
C ASN A 62 0.28 -18.43 -6.03
N VAL A 63 -0.38 -18.96 -7.07
CA VAL A 63 0.28 -19.24 -8.36
C VAL A 63 0.63 -17.93 -9.05
N CYS A 64 1.91 -17.76 -9.42
CA CYS A 64 2.39 -16.51 -10.01
C CYS A 64 3.57 -16.76 -10.97
N ASP A 65 3.47 -16.25 -12.19
CA ASP A 65 4.53 -16.34 -13.21
C ASP A 65 5.57 -15.21 -13.15
N THR A 66 5.41 -14.30 -12.18
CA THR A 66 6.30 -13.13 -12.06
C THR A 66 7.55 -13.40 -11.24
N GLU A 67 7.54 -14.43 -10.39
CA GLU A 67 8.69 -14.94 -9.64
C GLU A 67 9.49 -13.85 -8.92
N CYS A 68 8.81 -12.90 -8.25
CA CYS A 68 9.47 -11.81 -7.56
C CYS A 68 10.41 -12.33 -6.47
N LEU A 69 11.67 -11.93 -6.49
CA LEU A 69 12.71 -12.44 -5.59
C LEU A 69 12.47 -12.07 -4.12
N PHE A 70 11.69 -11.02 -3.86
CA PHE A 70 11.30 -10.56 -2.53
C PHE A 70 10.03 -11.22 -1.98
N CYS A 71 9.30 -12.00 -2.78
CA CYS A 71 7.99 -12.52 -2.39
C CYS A 71 8.12 -13.94 -1.86
N ALA A 72 7.75 -14.18 -0.60
CA ALA A 72 7.70 -15.50 0.00
C ALA A 72 6.41 -16.27 -0.33
N PHE A 73 5.41 -15.59 -0.87
CA PHE A 73 4.07 -16.13 -1.09
C PHE A 73 3.90 -16.85 -2.43
N TRP A 74 4.55 -16.40 -3.51
CA TRP A 74 4.35 -16.95 -4.84
C TRP A 74 4.79 -18.42 -4.94
N ARG A 75 4.05 -19.18 -5.76
CA ARG A 75 4.34 -20.58 -6.10
C ARG A 75 4.28 -20.79 -7.60
N PRO A 76 5.14 -21.66 -8.17
CA PRO A 76 4.94 -22.15 -9.53
C PRO A 76 3.69 -23.07 -9.56
N PRO A 77 3.02 -23.24 -10.72
CA PRO A 77 1.77 -24.01 -10.81
C PRO A 77 1.85 -25.45 -10.27
N ASN A 78 3.03 -26.07 -10.36
CA ASN A 78 3.24 -27.47 -9.95
C ASN A 78 3.73 -27.63 -8.50
N ALA A 79 3.78 -26.57 -7.69
CA ALA A 79 4.15 -26.71 -6.29
C ALA A 79 3.07 -27.45 -5.49
N SER A 80 3.48 -28.24 -4.50
CA SER A 80 2.54 -29.05 -3.70
C SER A 80 1.58 -28.20 -2.85
N ASP A 81 1.94 -26.96 -2.59
CA ASP A 81 1.17 -25.96 -1.85
C ASP A 81 0.63 -24.84 -2.75
N ALA A 82 0.68 -25.01 -4.08
CA ALA A 82 0.04 -24.11 -5.03
C ALA A 82 -1.49 -24.24 -4.93
N TYR A 83 -2.19 -23.11 -4.96
CA TYR A 83 -3.65 -23.10 -4.92
C TYR A 83 -4.26 -21.97 -5.74
N THR A 84 -5.49 -22.21 -6.17
CA THR A 84 -6.43 -21.20 -6.66
C THR A 84 -7.78 -21.47 -6.03
N LEU A 85 -8.32 -20.49 -5.32
CA LEU A 85 -9.62 -20.63 -4.66
C LEU A 85 -10.75 -20.51 -5.69
N SER A 86 -11.81 -21.30 -5.52
CA SER A 86 -13.05 -21.05 -6.25
C SER A 86 -13.69 -19.72 -5.82
N ILE A 87 -14.49 -19.14 -6.68
CA ILE A 87 -15.23 -17.89 -6.36
C ILE A 87 -16.09 -18.10 -5.11
N ASP A 88 -16.77 -19.24 -4.98
CA ASP A 88 -17.58 -19.56 -3.79
C ASP A 88 -16.72 -19.49 -2.51
N LYS A 89 -15.53 -20.08 -2.55
CA LYS A 89 -14.64 -20.07 -1.39
C LYS A 89 -14.17 -18.67 -1.02
N VAL A 90 -13.85 -17.82 -2.01
CA VAL A 90 -13.47 -16.43 -1.76
C VAL A 90 -14.64 -15.64 -1.16
N ILE A 91 -15.85 -15.80 -1.72
CA ILE A 91 -17.06 -15.15 -1.20
C ILE A 91 -17.37 -15.60 0.23
N ASP A 92 -17.19 -16.89 0.56
CA ASP A 92 -17.42 -17.40 1.91
C ASP A 92 -16.43 -16.81 2.94
N ILE A 93 -15.14 -16.67 2.56
CA ILE A 93 -14.16 -15.99 3.40
C ILE A 93 -14.56 -14.52 3.62
N MET A 94 -14.90 -13.80 2.55
CA MET A 94 -15.34 -12.41 2.62
C MET A 94 -16.58 -12.25 3.51
N ARG A 95 -17.56 -13.15 3.37
CA ARG A 95 -18.79 -13.13 4.17
C ARG A 95 -18.49 -13.36 5.66
N THR A 96 -17.59 -14.31 5.96
CA THR A 96 -17.15 -14.57 7.33
C THR A 96 -16.46 -13.35 7.92
N SER A 97 -15.53 -12.74 7.17
CA SER A 97 -14.82 -11.54 7.63
C SER A 97 -15.78 -10.35 7.82
N TYR A 98 -16.78 -10.19 6.93
CA TYR A 98 -17.82 -9.15 7.07
C TYR A 98 -18.63 -9.33 8.36
N HIS A 99 -19.06 -10.56 8.68
CA HIS A 99 -19.73 -10.85 9.94
C HIS A 99 -18.87 -10.61 11.18
N ASN A 100 -17.55 -10.68 11.03
CA ASN A 100 -16.56 -10.35 12.06
C ASN A 100 -16.20 -8.84 12.08
N GLY A 101 -16.91 -8.00 11.33
CA GLY A 101 -16.78 -6.55 11.36
C GLY A 101 -15.88 -5.94 10.30
N ALA A 102 -15.37 -6.73 9.34
CA ALA A 102 -14.62 -6.17 8.21
C ALA A 102 -15.53 -5.29 7.33
N THR A 103 -15.06 -4.10 7.00
CA THR A 103 -15.74 -3.15 6.11
C THR A 103 -15.12 -3.09 4.74
N THR A 104 -13.91 -3.63 4.60
CA THR A 104 -13.10 -3.61 3.37
C THR A 104 -12.47 -4.97 3.14
N VAL A 105 -12.40 -5.38 1.89
CA VAL A 105 -11.57 -6.48 1.42
C VAL A 105 -10.43 -5.92 0.59
N LEU A 106 -9.19 -6.15 1.01
CA LEU A 106 -8.00 -5.98 0.20
C LEU A 106 -7.75 -7.29 -0.55
N LEU A 107 -8.20 -7.38 -1.80
CA LEU A 107 -8.14 -8.62 -2.56
C LEU A 107 -6.99 -8.59 -3.56
N GLN A 108 -5.96 -9.36 -3.31
CA GLN A 108 -4.79 -9.51 -4.17
C GLN A 108 -4.38 -10.98 -4.27
N GLY A 109 -3.79 -11.37 -5.40
CA GLY A 109 -3.28 -12.71 -5.64
C GLY A 109 -2.06 -12.74 -6.54
N GLY A 110 -1.59 -13.94 -6.84
CA GLY A 110 -0.54 -14.17 -7.83
C GLY A 110 -1.05 -13.92 -9.25
N HIS A 111 -0.12 -13.69 -10.18
CA HIS A 111 -0.41 -13.61 -11.61
C HIS A 111 -0.50 -15.03 -12.19
N ASN A 112 -1.69 -15.61 -12.09
CA ASN A 112 -1.93 -16.96 -12.54
C ASN A 112 -2.46 -16.97 -14.00
N PRO A 113 -1.69 -17.48 -14.98
CA PRO A 113 -2.11 -17.49 -16.37
C PRO A 113 -3.28 -18.46 -16.67
N GLU A 114 -3.61 -19.34 -15.75
CA GLU A 114 -4.72 -20.29 -15.89
C GLU A 114 -6.08 -19.69 -15.49
N ILE A 115 -6.09 -18.53 -14.84
CA ILE A 115 -7.32 -17.85 -14.44
C ILE A 115 -7.84 -16.99 -15.61
N GLY A 116 -8.99 -17.35 -16.17
CA GLY A 116 -9.67 -16.55 -17.19
C GLY A 116 -10.23 -15.23 -16.63
N PHE A 117 -10.41 -14.23 -17.50
CA PHE A 117 -10.90 -12.92 -17.08
C PHE A 117 -12.29 -12.95 -16.44
N ASP A 118 -13.15 -13.89 -16.90
CA ASP A 118 -14.49 -14.07 -16.33
C ASP A 118 -14.49 -14.36 -14.84
N TYR A 119 -13.44 -15.03 -14.31
CA TYR A 119 -13.29 -15.25 -12.88
C TYR A 119 -13.24 -13.93 -12.11
N TYR A 120 -12.44 -12.97 -12.57
CA TYR A 120 -12.29 -11.68 -11.93
C TYR A 120 -13.56 -10.84 -12.00
N LEU A 121 -14.21 -10.83 -13.16
CA LEU A 121 -15.48 -10.12 -13.37
C LEU A 121 -16.61 -10.69 -12.50
N GLU A 122 -16.72 -12.01 -12.48
CA GLU A 122 -17.75 -12.70 -11.68
C GLU A 122 -17.51 -12.50 -10.18
N LEU A 123 -16.25 -12.56 -9.73
CA LEU A 123 -15.89 -12.30 -8.33
C LEU A 123 -16.33 -10.89 -7.90
N VAL A 124 -16.08 -9.86 -8.72
CA VAL A 124 -16.52 -8.50 -8.45
C VAL A 124 -18.05 -8.40 -8.42
N ARG A 125 -18.76 -8.95 -9.42
CA ARG A 125 -20.22 -8.91 -9.51
C ARG A 125 -20.88 -9.61 -8.33
N ARG A 126 -20.38 -10.79 -7.96
CA ARG A 126 -20.92 -11.57 -6.84
C ARG A 126 -20.65 -10.90 -5.49
N THR A 127 -19.46 -10.35 -5.26
CA THR A 127 -19.19 -9.60 -4.05
C THR A 127 -20.19 -8.47 -3.89
N LYS A 128 -20.40 -7.68 -4.96
CA LYS A 128 -21.33 -6.57 -4.96
C LYS A 128 -22.79 -6.98 -4.72
N LYS A 129 -23.20 -8.13 -5.27
CA LYS A 129 -24.55 -8.67 -5.13
C LYS A 129 -24.82 -9.31 -3.78
N GLU A 130 -23.86 -10.09 -3.25
CA GLU A 130 -24.06 -10.92 -2.08
C GLU A 130 -23.65 -10.25 -0.76
N ILE A 131 -22.70 -9.28 -0.82
CA ILE A 131 -22.21 -8.54 0.35
C ILE A 131 -22.09 -7.05 -0.01
N PRO A 132 -23.20 -6.35 -0.31
CA PRO A 132 -23.19 -5.01 -0.90
C PRO A 132 -22.52 -3.94 -0.04
N ASP A 133 -22.50 -4.12 1.28
CA ASP A 133 -21.90 -3.18 2.24
C ASP A 133 -20.39 -3.41 2.47
N LEU A 134 -19.85 -4.52 1.94
CA LEU A 134 -18.41 -4.81 1.99
C LEU A 134 -17.71 -4.15 0.80
N HIS A 135 -16.79 -3.23 1.08
CA HIS A 135 -16.04 -2.55 0.02
C HIS A 135 -14.94 -3.45 -0.54
N LEU A 136 -14.94 -3.64 -1.86
CA LEU A 136 -13.89 -4.38 -2.56
C LEU A 136 -12.81 -3.43 -3.06
N HIS A 137 -11.58 -3.56 -2.52
CA HIS A 137 -10.35 -2.89 -2.92
C HIS A 137 -9.44 -3.94 -3.54
N ALA A 138 -9.44 -4.07 -4.87
CA ALA A 138 -8.95 -5.27 -5.53
C ALA A 138 -8.08 -5.00 -6.76
N PHE A 139 -7.20 -5.97 -7.03
CA PHE A 139 -6.38 -6.10 -8.23
C PHE A 139 -5.42 -4.93 -8.44
N SER A 140 -4.16 -5.12 -8.09
CA SER A 140 -3.10 -4.13 -8.28
C SER A 140 -2.79 -3.87 -9.77
N ALA A 141 -2.10 -2.77 -10.08
CA ALA A 141 -1.68 -2.45 -11.44
C ALA A 141 -0.92 -3.62 -12.15
N PRO A 142 -0.02 -4.37 -11.46
CA PRO A 142 0.57 -5.57 -12.07
C PRO A 142 -0.43 -6.68 -12.37
N GLU A 143 -1.45 -6.90 -11.53
CA GLU A 143 -2.52 -7.88 -11.80
C GLU A 143 -3.36 -7.46 -13.01
N ILE A 144 -3.74 -6.18 -13.13
CA ILE A 144 -4.42 -5.64 -14.32
C ILE A 144 -3.58 -5.87 -15.58
N SER A 145 -2.27 -5.58 -15.52
CA SER A 145 -1.36 -5.83 -16.65
C SER A 145 -1.24 -7.32 -16.99
N ALA A 146 -1.24 -8.21 -15.99
CA ALA A 146 -1.20 -9.65 -16.21
C ALA A 146 -2.50 -10.15 -16.89
N ILE A 147 -3.67 -9.69 -16.42
CA ILE A 147 -4.96 -10.00 -17.04
C ILE A 147 -4.95 -9.55 -18.50
N ALA A 148 -4.54 -8.32 -18.80
CA ALA A 148 -4.43 -7.80 -20.15
C ALA A 148 -3.53 -8.69 -21.04
N LYS A 149 -2.35 -9.07 -20.51
CA LYS A 149 -1.39 -9.96 -21.20
C LYS A 149 -2.00 -11.33 -21.54
N TYR A 150 -2.72 -11.95 -20.60
CA TYR A 150 -3.28 -13.30 -20.80
C TYR A 150 -4.53 -13.32 -21.68
N THR A 151 -5.30 -12.24 -21.70
CA THR A 151 -6.52 -12.13 -22.48
C THR A 151 -6.31 -11.50 -23.85
N GLY A 152 -5.16 -10.83 -24.07
CA GLY A 152 -4.86 -10.15 -25.33
C GLY A 152 -5.63 -8.84 -25.56
N ILE A 153 -6.27 -8.28 -24.52
CA ILE A 153 -6.93 -6.97 -24.56
C ILE A 153 -6.04 -5.91 -23.87
N SER A 154 -6.36 -4.64 -24.06
CA SER A 154 -5.59 -3.55 -23.44
C SER A 154 -5.86 -3.46 -21.92
N THR A 155 -4.92 -2.87 -21.17
CA THR A 155 -5.10 -2.57 -19.74
C THR A 155 -6.30 -1.65 -19.50
N GLN A 156 -6.54 -0.73 -20.41
CA GLN A 156 -7.71 0.16 -20.36
C GLN A 156 -9.02 -0.63 -20.47
N GLU A 157 -9.14 -1.55 -21.44
CA GLU A 157 -10.33 -2.40 -21.60
C GLU A 157 -10.57 -3.30 -20.38
N VAL A 158 -9.50 -3.84 -19.76
CA VAL A 158 -9.61 -4.58 -18.49
C VAL A 158 -10.20 -3.69 -17.40
N LEU A 159 -9.70 -2.47 -17.25
CA LEU A 159 -10.15 -1.51 -16.24
C LEU A 159 -11.62 -1.11 -16.48
N GLU A 160 -12.00 -0.82 -17.72
CA GLU A 160 -13.39 -0.45 -18.09
C GLU A 160 -14.36 -1.59 -17.73
N GLN A 161 -14.04 -2.83 -18.08
CA GLN A 161 -14.89 -3.99 -17.77
C GLN A 161 -14.99 -4.26 -16.25
N LEU A 162 -13.90 -4.09 -15.49
CA LEU A 162 -13.93 -4.18 -14.02
C LEU A 162 -14.77 -3.05 -13.40
N TRP A 163 -14.71 -1.85 -13.96
CA TRP A 163 -15.56 -0.74 -13.55
C TRP A 163 -17.03 -1.04 -13.79
N GLU A 164 -17.39 -1.55 -14.95
CA GLU A 164 -18.76 -1.99 -15.30
C GLU A 164 -19.23 -3.13 -14.38
N ALA A 165 -18.33 -4.06 -14.02
CA ALA A 165 -18.63 -5.11 -13.06
C ALA A 165 -18.90 -4.59 -11.63
N GLY A 166 -18.48 -3.35 -11.33
CA GLY A 166 -18.75 -2.69 -10.05
C GLY A 166 -17.54 -2.42 -9.17
N LEU A 167 -16.31 -2.74 -9.60
CA LEU A 167 -15.10 -2.37 -8.89
C LEU A 167 -14.89 -0.84 -8.93
N ARG A 168 -14.45 -0.24 -7.83
CA ARG A 168 -14.29 1.22 -7.71
C ARG A 168 -12.93 1.65 -7.19
N THR A 169 -12.20 0.79 -6.52
CA THR A 169 -10.89 1.12 -5.96
C THR A 169 -9.87 0.02 -6.20
N ILE A 170 -8.63 0.43 -6.46
CA ILE A 170 -7.49 -0.44 -6.78
C ILE A 170 -6.35 -0.17 -5.78
N PRO A 171 -5.79 -1.20 -5.12
CA PRO A 171 -4.64 -1.05 -4.23
C PRO A 171 -3.35 -0.71 -4.99
N GLY A 172 -2.49 0.08 -4.35
CA GLY A 172 -1.18 0.48 -4.89
C GLY A 172 -0.12 -0.63 -4.88
N GLY A 173 -0.52 -1.86 -4.59
CA GLY A 173 0.39 -3.00 -4.56
C GLY A 173 1.20 -3.16 -5.84
N GLY A 174 2.36 -3.80 -5.71
CA GLY A 174 3.25 -4.05 -6.83
C GLY A 174 4.07 -2.85 -7.30
N ALA A 175 3.93 -1.68 -6.67
CA ALA A 175 4.80 -0.53 -6.91
C ALA A 175 6.23 -0.81 -6.42
N GLU A 176 6.39 -1.45 -5.31
CA GLU A 176 7.63 -1.67 -4.56
C GLU A 176 8.43 -0.36 -4.44
N VAL A 177 9.49 -0.18 -5.25
CA VAL A 177 10.10 1.13 -5.53
C VAL A 177 9.97 1.41 -7.02
N LEU A 178 9.43 2.56 -7.40
CA LEU A 178 9.22 2.97 -8.80
C LEU A 178 10.52 3.53 -9.41
N SER A 179 11.61 2.77 -9.25
CA SER A 179 12.88 2.94 -9.91
C SER A 179 13.19 1.70 -10.75
N ASN A 180 13.38 1.87 -12.05
CA ASN A 180 13.65 0.74 -12.96
C ASN A 180 14.96 0.02 -12.61
N ARG A 181 15.94 0.72 -12.01
CA ARG A 181 17.20 0.14 -11.51
C ARG A 181 16.93 -0.91 -10.42
N VAL A 182 16.05 -0.56 -9.48
CA VAL A 182 15.69 -1.43 -8.35
C VAL A 182 14.81 -2.58 -8.82
N ARG A 183 13.79 -2.31 -9.61
CA ARG A 183 12.82 -3.31 -10.11
C ARG A 183 13.50 -4.44 -10.87
N LYS A 184 14.48 -4.14 -11.72
CA LYS A 184 15.28 -5.16 -12.42
C LYS A 184 16.02 -6.10 -11.47
N LYS A 185 16.38 -5.66 -10.26
CA LYS A 185 17.08 -6.47 -9.25
C LYS A 185 16.14 -7.35 -8.42
N ILE A 186 14.90 -6.91 -8.14
CA ILE A 186 14.01 -7.58 -7.20
C ILE A 186 12.85 -8.32 -7.87
N SER A 187 12.43 -7.88 -9.06
CA SER A 187 11.27 -8.43 -9.79
C SER A 187 11.40 -8.25 -11.31
N PRO A 188 12.40 -8.91 -11.94
CA PRO A 188 12.74 -8.67 -13.35
C PRO A 188 11.62 -9.04 -14.34
N LEU A 189 10.69 -9.93 -13.96
CA LEU A 189 9.56 -10.36 -14.79
C LEU A 189 8.27 -9.55 -14.55
N LYS A 190 8.27 -8.66 -13.54
CA LYS A 190 7.14 -7.80 -13.22
C LYS A 190 7.17 -6.54 -14.10
N ILE A 191 6.03 -5.94 -14.35
CA ILE A 191 5.95 -4.65 -15.06
C ILE A 191 6.93 -3.63 -14.47
N ASN A 192 7.53 -2.81 -15.31
CA ASN A 192 8.47 -1.77 -14.91
C ASN A 192 7.75 -0.57 -14.26
N ALA A 193 8.51 0.43 -13.80
CA ALA A 193 7.94 1.58 -13.12
C ALA A 193 7.01 2.41 -14.04
N ASP A 194 7.38 2.57 -15.30
CA ASP A 194 6.63 3.37 -16.26
C ASP A 194 5.31 2.70 -16.64
N GLU A 195 5.31 1.36 -16.74
CA GLU A 195 4.10 0.56 -16.96
C GLU A 195 3.16 0.61 -15.75
N TRP A 196 3.70 0.54 -14.52
CA TRP A 196 2.89 0.70 -13.30
C TRP A 196 2.22 2.08 -13.28
N MET A 197 2.95 3.13 -13.59
CA MET A 197 2.44 4.50 -13.67
C MET A 197 1.38 4.64 -14.76
N LYS A 198 1.60 4.01 -15.94
CA LYS A 198 0.64 4.01 -17.04
C LYS A 198 -0.69 3.36 -16.62
N VAL A 199 -0.66 2.14 -16.09
CA VAL A 199 -1.89 1.42 -15.68
C VAL A 199 -2.63 2.17 -14.58
N THR A 200 -1.91 2.76 -13.62
CA THR A 200 -2.53 3.57 -12.56
C THR A 200 -3.18 4.83 -13.12
N ARG A 201 -2.53 5.51 -14.07
CA ARG A 201 -3.11 6.67 -14.77
C ARG A 201 -4.38 6.28 -15.54
N GLU A 202 -4.37 5.17 -16.28
CA GLU A 202 -5.54 4.64 -16.99
C GLU A 202 -6.69 4.35 -16.01
N ALA A 203 -6.38 3.73 -14.85
CA ALA A 203 -7.37 3.51 -13.80
C ALA A 203 -7.98 4.83 -13.30
N HIS A 204 -7.18 5.86 -13.06
CA HIS A 204 -7.66 7.18 -12.66
C HIS A 204 -8.56 7.82 -13.72
N LEU A 205 -8.22 7.67 -15.00
CA LEU A 205 -9.02 8.21 -16.12
C LEU A 205 -10.37 7.49 -16.28
N VAL A 206 -10.44 6.20 -15.98
CA VAL A 206 -11.72 5.46 -15.92
C VAL A 206 -12.57 5.89 -14.74
N GLY A 207 -11.97 6.43 -13.69
CA GLY A 207 -12.67 6.94 -12.50
C GLY A 207 -12.30 6.21 -11.19
N PHE A 208 -11.44 5.20 -11.22
CA PHE A 208 -10.98 4.52 -10.02
C PHE A 208 -10.28 5.47 -9.06
N LYS A 209 -10.49 5.25 -7.77
CA LYS A 209 -9.59 5.73 -6.73
C LYS A 209 -8.58 4.64 -6.40
N THR A 210 -7.33 5.04 -6.15
CA THR A 210 -6.27 4.09 -5.85
C THR A 210 -5.53 4.48 -4.57
N THR A 211 -4.71 3.58 -4.05
CA THR A 211 -3.66 3.93 -3.09
C THR A 211 -2.30 3.90 -3.79
N ALA A 212 -1.28 4.48 -3.18
CA ALA A 212 0.12 4.31 -3.58
C ALA A 212 0.88 3.65 -2.45
N THR A 213 1.80 2.72 -2.77
CA THR A 213 2.61 2.02 -1.77
C THR A 213 4.08 2.10 -2.14
N MET A 214 4.96 2.04 -1.14
CA MET A 214 6.39 1.83 -1.35
C MET A 214 6.89 0.75 -0.39
N MET A 215 7.52 -0.30 -0.94
CA MET A 215 8.25 -1.29 -0.16
C MET A 215 9.75 -0.99 -0.24
N PHE A 216 10.39 -0.68 0.87
CA PHE A 216 11.82 -0.35 0.91
C PHE A 216 12.57 -1.19 1.95
N GLY A 217 13.90 -1.09 1.98
CA GLY A 217 14.78 -1.90 2.83
C GLY A 217 15.38 -3.08 2.09
N HIS A 218 15.65 -2.93 0.78
CA HIS A 218 16.29 -3.97 -0.04
C HIS A 218 17.51 -3.42 -0.82
N PHE A 219 17.36 -3.01 -2.09
CA PHE A 219 18.46 -2.54 -2.96
C PHE A 219 18.33 -1.09 -3.39
N GLU A 220 17.33 -0.40 -2.88
CA GLU A 220 17.15 1.03 -3.14
C GLU A 220 18.21 1.88 -2.42
N GLU A 221 18.53 2.97 -3.04
CA GLU A 221 19.29 4.08 -2.49
C GLU A 221 18.34 5.24 -2.17
N ASP A 222 18.80 6.28 -1.49
CA ASP A 222 17.99 7.43 -1.16
C ASP A 222 17.41 8.12 -2.40
N GLU A 223 18.18 8.13 -3.49
CA GLU A 223 17.77 8.63 -4.80
C GLU A 223 16.56 7.87 -5.37
N ASP A 224 16.52 6.55 -5.22
CA ASP A 224 15.38 5.74 -5.68
C ASP A 224 14.11 6.00 -4.86
N ILE A 225 14.25 6.26 -3.56
CA ILE A 225 13.13 6.66 -2.70
C ILE A 225 12.56 7.99 -3.16
N VAL A 226 13.42 8.98 -3.41
CA VAL A 226 13.00 10.30 -3.89
C VAL A 226 12.39 10.20 -5.30
N GLU A 227 12.96 9.41 -6.23
CA GLU A 227 12.38 9.15 -7.55
C GLU A 227 10.96 8.56 -7.42
N HIS A 228 10.77 7.60 -6.53
CA HIS A 228 9.44 7.01 -6.28
C HIS A 228 8.42 8.07 -5.82
N LEU A 229 8.80 8.88 -4.83
CA LEU A 229 7.93 9.93 -4.29
C LEU A 229 7.60 10.99 -5.35
N GLU A 230 8.58 11.39 -6.18
CA GLU A 230 8.37 12.33 -7.29
C GLU A 230 7.36 11.81 -8.30
N ARG A 231 7.49 10.53 -8.72
CA ARG A 231 6.58 9.91 -9.70
C ARG A 231 5.13 9.90 -9.20
N ILE A 232 4.89 9.48 -7.94
CA ILE A 232 3.51 9.44 -7.41
C ILE A 232 2.96 10.83 -7.12
N ARG A 233 3.79 11.80 -6.68
CA ARG A 233 3.39 13.19 -6.50
C ARG A 233 2.95 13.82 -7.82
N ALA A 234 3.73 13.61 -8.89
CA ALA A 234 3.40 14.11 -10.21
C ALA A 234 2.07 13.52 -10.74
N LEU A 235 1.82 12.22 -10.56
CA LEU A 235 0.56 11.61 -10.96
C LEU A 235 -0.61 12.09 -10.09
N GLN A 236 -0.38 12.37 -8.82
CA GLN A 236 -1.40 12.95 -7.95
C GLN A 236 -1.73 14.39 -8.37
N ASP A 237 -0.73 15.19 -8.78
CA ASP A 237 -0.98 16.53 -9.35
C ASP A 237 -1.81 16.46 -10.64
N GLU A 238 -1.56 15.44 -11.47
CA GLU A 238 -2.28 15.22 -12.74
C GLU A 238 -3.73 14.79 -12.52
N THR A 239 -3.98 13.87 -11.57
CA THR A 239 -5.25 13.13 -11.52
C THR A 239 -6.05 13.31 -10.22
N GLY A 240 -5.41 13.61 -9.11
CA GLY A 240 -6.06 13.75 -7.80
C GLY A 240 -6.74 12.49 -7.26
N ASN A 241 -6.40 11.31 -7.76
CA ASN A 241 -7.14 10.07 -7.50
C ASN A 241 -6.45 9.08 -6.56
N PHE A 242 -5.25 9.40 -6.04
CA PHE A 242 -4.70 8.65 -4.93
C PHE A 242 -5.38 9.04 -3.61
N LEU A 243 -5.87 8.04 -2.89
CA LEU A 243 -6.50 8.19 -1.58
C LEU A 243 -5.46 8.35 -0.46
N ALA A 244 -4.38 7.57 -0.54
CA ALA A 244 -3.33 7.54 0.48
C ALA A 244 -2.02 7.01 -0.06
N PHE A 245 -0.95 7.29 0.70
CA PHE A 245 0.37 6.68 0.50
C PHE A 245 0.74 5.78 1.69
N ILE A 246 1.30 4.59 1.40
CA ILE A 246 1.64 3.56 2.39
C ILE A 246 3.10 3.14 2.22
N PRO A 247 4.06 3.71 2.97
CA PRO A 247 5.44 3.20 3.02
C PRO A 247 5.52 2.03 4.00
N TRP A 248 6.14 0.93 3.60
CA TRP A 248 6.35 -0.25 4.42
C TRP A 248 7.69 -0.92 4.13
N THR A 249 8.17 -1.75 5.04
CA THR A 249 9.52 -2.32 4.94
C THR A 249 9.51 -3.76 4.50
N PHE A 250 10.48 -4.12 3.68
CA PHE A 250 10.71 -5.48 3.20
C PHE A 250 10.93 -6.47 4.37
N LYS A 251 10.36 -7.66 4.23
CA LYS A 251 10.54 -8.80 5.13
C LYS A 251 11.31 -9.91 4.40
N PRO A 252 12.58 -10.18 4.76
CA PRO A 252 13.46 -11.05 3.98
C PRO A 252 13.18 -12.54 4.13
N LYS A 253 12.55 -12.98 5.24
CA LYS A 253 12.36 -14.39 5.57
C LYS A 253 11.61 -15.18 4.48
N ASN A 254 12.13 -16.38 4.18
CA ASN A 254 11.58 -17.29 3.19
C ASN A 254 11.56 -16.73 1.75
N THR A 255 12.28 -15.64 1.48
CA THR A 255 12.43 -15.06 0.14
C THR A 255 13.76 -15.47 -0.50
N PHE A 256 13.86 -15.36 -1.83
CA PHE A 256 15.15 -15.56 -2.52
C PHE A 256 16.21 -14.53 -2.14
N LEU A 257 15.81 -13.40 -1.55
CA LEU A 257 16.70 -12.34 -1.10
C LEU A 257 17.20 -12.54 0.34
N GLU A 258 16.65 -13.47 1.13
CA GLU A 258 17.01 -13.66 2.54
C GLU A 258 18.51 -13.82 2.78
N ARG A 259 19.21 -14.55 1.91
CA ARG A 259 20.67 -14.76 2.06
C ARG A 259 21.49 -13.49 1.80
N LYS A 260 20.96 -12.53 1.02
CA LYS A 260 21.63 -11.28 0.65
C LYS A 260 21.23 -10.12 1.54
N LEU A 261 20.03 -10.16 2.08
CA LEU A 261 19.37 -9.08 2.82
C LEU A 261 18.76 -9.65 4.10
N SER A 262 19.60 -10.20 4.99
CA SER A 262 19.15 -10.85 6.21
C SER A 262 18.76 -9.88 7.33
N THR A 263 19.13 -8.60 7.21
CA THR A 263 18.84 -7.57 8.22
C THR A 263 17.64 -6.74 7.78
N GLU A 264 16.63 -6.67 8.63
CA GLU A 264 15.47 -5.82 8.42
C GLU A 264 15.82 -4.34 8.68
N VAL A 265 15.10 -3.45 8.03
CA VAL A 265 15.19 -2.01 8.28
C VAL A 265 14.72 -1.68 9.70
N GLY A 266 15.53 -0.93 10.44
CA GLY A 266 15.19 -0.44 11.79
C GLY A 266 14.09 0.63 11.77
N GLY A 267 13.47 0.82 12.94
CA GLY A 267 12.40 1.81 13.10
C GLY A 267 12.84 3.25 12.83
N ASP A 268 14.12 3.60 13.09
CA ASP A 268 14.68 4.91 12.79
C ASP A 268 14.66 5.24 11.30
N ARG A 269 15.11 4.32 10.46
CA ARG A 269 15.07 4.48 9.01
C ARG A 269 13.63 4.52 8.48
N TYR A 270 12.77 3.66 9.02
CA TYR A 270 11.35 3.67 8.68
C TYR A 270 10.71 5.04 8.99
N LEU A 271 10.92 5.56 10.19
CA LEU A 271 10.36 6.85 10.62
C LEU A 271 10.91 8.02 9.81
N ARG A 272 12.18 7.98 9.42
CA ARG A 272 12.80 8.98 8.54
C ARG A 272 12.14 9.00 7.16
N VAL A 273 11.95 7.84 6.53
CA VAL A 273 11.28 7.72 5.23
C VAL A 273 9.81 8.13 5.32
N LEU A 274 9.11 7.75 6.39
CA LEU A 274 7.72 8.15 6.62
C LEU A 274 7.60 9.68 6.76
N ALA A 275 8.46 10.30 7.56
CA ALA A 275 8.48 11.75 7.74
C ALA A 275 8.76 12.48 6.42
N LEU A 276 9.77 12.02 5.66
CA LEU A 276 10.03 12.56 4.33
C LEU A 276 8.79 12.43 3.43
N SER A 277 8.13 11.27 3.45
CA SER A 277 6.93 11.06 2.64
C SER A 277 5.83 12.08 2.95
N ARG A 278 5.60 12.40 4.24
CA ARG A 278 4.64 13.45 4.62
C ARG A 278 5.07 14.84 4.18
N ILE A 279 6.37 15.15 4.27
CA ILE A 279 6.92 16.46 3.90
C ILE A 279 6.87 16.64 2.38
N TYR A 280 7.20 15.60 1.62
CA TYR A 280 7.35 15.67 0.17
C TYR A 280 6.02 15.54 -0.59
N LEU A 281 5.11 14.69 -0.10
CA LEU A 281 3.81 14.43 -0.72
C LEU A 281 2.76 15.43 -0.21
N ASP A 282 2.95 16.70 -0.51
CA ASP A 282 2.12 17.83 -0.09
C ASP A 282 0.68 17.77 -0.65
N ASN A 283 0.47 16.97 -1.68
CA ASN A 283 -0.82 16.70 -2.33
C ASN A 283 -1.51 15.41 -1.88
N PHE A 284 -0.94 14.68 -0.90
CA PHE A 284 -1.56 13.49 -0.30
C PHE A 284 -2.17 13.82 1.06
N LYS A 285 -3.48 13.69 1.17
CA LYS A 285 -4.17 13.93 2.44
C LYS A 285 -3.80 12.89 3.51
N HIS A 286 -3.70 11.62 3.13
CA HIS A 286 -3.46 10.52 4.06
C HIS A 286 -2.13 9.83 3.80
N ILE A 287 -1.34 9.68 4.87
CA ILE A 287 -0.13 8.86 4.92
C ILE A 287 -0.33 7.81 6.00
N GLN A 288 -0.10 6.54 5.66
CA GLN A 288 -0.31 5.42 6.57
C GLN A 288 0.97 5.04 7.31
N GLY A 289 0.86 4.83 8.62
CA GLY A 289 1.89 4.20 9.43
C GLY A 289 1.77 2.67 9.39
N SER A 290 2.87 1.97 9.05
CA SER A 290 2.86 0.52 8.78
C SER A 290 3.30 -0.29 10.00
N TRP A 291 2.45 -0.34 11.04
CA TRP A 291 2.67 -1.19 12.21
C TRP A 291 2.88 -2.67 11.83
N PHE A 292 2.25 -3.13 10.78
CA PHE A 292 2.26 -4.53 10.33
C PHE A 292 3.65 -5.02 9.89
N THR A 293 4.61 -4.13 9.60
CA THR A 293 6.02 -4.50 9.34
C THR A 293 6.98 -4.03 10.42
N GLN A 294 6.62 -3.04 11.22
CA GLN A 294 7.49 -2.41 12.21
C GLN A 294 7.09 -2.71 13.67
N GLY A 295 5.91 -3.31 13.87
CA GLY A 295 5.34 -3.60 15.18
C GLY A 295 4.62 -2.41 15.82
N ASN A 296 3.82 -2.70 16.83
CA ASN A 296 2.90 -1.74 17.45
C ASN A 296 3.62 -0.51 18.04
N LYS A 297 4.83 -0.68 18.62
CA LYS A 297 5.58 0.45 19.19
C LYS A 297 5.98 1.49 18.15
N VAL A 298 6.55 1.05 17.03
CA VAL A 298 6.92 1.95 15.92
C VAL A 298 5.69 2.47 15.23
N GLY A 299 4.64 1.65 15.07
CA GLY A 299 3.33 2.07 14.58
C GLY A 299 2.72 3.20 15.40
N THR A 300 2.80 3.12 16.75
CA THR A 300 2.36 4.19 17.63
C THR A 300 3.18 5.48 17.42
N ILE A 301 4.51 5.36 17.36
CA ILE A 301 5.41 6.51 17.18
C ILE A 301 5.20 7.15 15.78
N SER A 302 4.85 6.38 14.76
CA SER A 302 4.68 6.85 13.38
C SER A 302 3.70 8.03 13.26
N MET A 303 2.71 8.12 14.17
CA MET A 303 1.74 9.22 14.20
C MET A 303 2.38 10.59 14.47
N TYR A 304 3.48 10.61 15.21
CA TYR A 304 4.30 11.82 15.43
C TYR A 304 5.29 12.11 14.28
N TYR A 305 5.37 11.19 13.33
CA TYR A 305 6.18 11.31 12.11
C TYR A 305 5.33 11.49 10.85
N GLY A 306 4.11 12.02 11.02
CA GLY A 306 3.25 12.45 9.92
C GLY A 306 2.20 11.42 9.48
N ALA A 307 2.13 10.24 10.09
CA ALA A 307 1.05 9.30 9.80
C ALA A 307 -0.29 9.82 10.31
N SER A 308 -1.32 9.75 9.47
CA SER A 308 -2.71 10.10 9.77
C SER A 308 -3.65 8.89 9.76
N ASP A 309 -3.10 7.72 9.48
CA ASP A 309 -3.81 6.44 9.38
C ASP A 309 -2.90 5.29 9.83
N LEU A 310 -3.43 4.26 10.46
CA LEU A 310 -2.68 3.06 10.84
C LEU A 310 -3.00 1.84 9.95
N GLY A 311 -3.77 2.04 8.88
CA GLY A 311 -4.15 0.94 7.99
C GLY A 311 -5.14 -0.03 8.62
N GLY A 312 -5.06 -1.28 8.27
CA GLY A 312 -6.04 -2.29 8.58
C GLY A 312 -5.64 -3.33 9.61
N THR A 313 -6.61 -4.15 9.97
CA THR A 313 -6.44 -5.32 10.84
C THR A 313 -5.78 -6.49 10.11
N LEU A 314 -5.85 -6.51 8.77
CA LEU A 314 -5.29 -7.54 7.90
C LEU A 314 -5.70 -8.96 8.31
N PHE A 315 -7.00 -9.19 8.54
CA PHE A 315 -7.51 -10.54 8.75
C PHE A 315 -7.20 -11.40 7.52
N ASP A 316 -6.90 -12.68 7.73
CA ASP A 316 -6.60 -13.67 6.68
C ASP A 316 -5.42 -13.28 5.75
N GLU A 317 -4.52 -12.39 6.16
CA GLU A 317 -3.36 -11.98 5.39
C GLU A 317 -2.32 -13.11 5.34
N ASN A 318 -1.94 -13.57 4.14
CA ASN A 318 -1.03 -14.68 3.92
C ASN A 318 0.34 -14.27 3.38
N VAL A 319 0.46 -13.15 2.69
CA VAL A 319 1.71 -12.73 2.01
C VAL A 319 2.82 -12.46 3.00
N LEU A 320 2.55 -11.63 4.02
CA LEU A 320 3.51 -11.35 5.10
C LEU A 320 3.65 -12.53 6.06
N THR A 321 2.60 -13.33 6.25
CA THR A 321 2.64 -14.55 7.05
C THR A 321 3.63 -15.56 6.47
N CYS A 322 3.72 -15.71 5.15
CA CYS A 322 4.73 -16.54 4.48
C CYS A 322 6.17 -16.04 4.72
N ALA A 323 6.36 -14.76 4.96
CA ALA A 323 7.64 -14.17 5.34
C ALA A 323 7.89 -14.18 6.87
N GLU A 324 7.19 -15.03 7.62
CA GLU A 324 7.27 -15.14 9.08
C GLU A 324 7.01 -13.83 9.84
N ASN A 325 6.23 -12.93 9.25
CA ASN A 325 5.84 -11.72 9.95
C ASN A 325 4.90 -12.04 11.10
N LYS A 326 5.29 -11.64 12.32
CA LYS A 326 4.60 -12.00 13.56
C LYS A 326 3.65 -10.90 14.07
N TYR A 327 3.66 -9.75 13.42
CA TYR A 327 2.84 -8.63 13.88
C TYR A 327 1.39 -8.83 13.44
N LYS A 328 0.51 -8.84 14.45
CA LYS A 328 -0.95 -8.89 14.29
C LYS A 328 -1.54 -7.82 15.20
N SER A 329 -2.69 -7.29 14.85
CA SER A 329 -3.41 -6.34 15.68
C SER A 329 -4.92 -6.54 15.56
N SER A 330 -5.63 -6.26 16.64
CA SER A 330 -7.09 -6.19 16.67
C SER A 330 -7.57 -4.75 16.54
N LEU A 331 -8.88 -4.57 16.37
CA LEU A 331 -9.48 -3.22 16.39
C LEU A 331 -9.22 -2.51 17.71
N GLU A 332 -9.33 -3.24 18.83
CA GLU A 332 -9.10 -2.71 20.18
C GLU A 332 -7.64 -2.28 20.36
N GLU A 333 -6.70 -3.04 19.83
CA GLU A 333 -5.27 -2.69 19.87
C GLU A 333 -4.97 -1.45 19.02
N LEU A 334 -5.54 -1.32 17.81
CA LEU A 334 -5.41 -0.11 17.01
C LEU A 334 -5.99 1.13 17.71
N VAL A 335 -7.18 1.00 18.30
CA VAL A 335 -7.78 2.06 19.13
C VAL A 335 -6.87 2.41 20.31
N HIS A 336 -6.30 1.40 20.99
CA HIS A 336 -5.38 1.62 22.11
C HIS A 336 -4.10 2.34 21.66
N MET A 337 -3.49 1.92 20.56
CA MET A 337 -2.29 2.57 20.00
C MET A 337 -2.53 4.06 19.75
N ILE A 338 -3.65 4.40 19.12
CA ILE A 338 -4.00 5.78 18.79
C ILE A 338 -4.27 6.60 20.04
N LYS A 339 -5.06 6.08 21.00
CA LYS A 339 -5.35 6.77 22.28
C LYS A 339 -4.10 6.97 23.13
N SER A 340 -3.25 5.95 23.23
CA SER A 340 -2.01 6.03 24.03
C SER A 340 -1.02 7.07 23.51
N ALA A 341 -1.09 7.36 22.21
CA ALA A 341 -0.33 8.45 21.58
C ALA A 341 -1.06 9.82 21.67
N GLY A 342 -2.18 9.94 22.35
CA GLY A 342 -2.91 11.21 22.52
C GLY A 342 -3.71 11.66 21.29
N PHE A 343 -3.95 10.77 20.32
CA PHE A 343 -4.78 11.04 19.15
C PHE A 343 -6.21 10.49 19.31
N LYS A 344 -7.09 10.87 18.40
CA LYS A 344 -8.51 10.47 18.40
C LYS A 344 -8.72 9.34 17.38
N PRO A 345 -9.00 8.10 17.81
CA PRO A 345 -9.21 6.99 16.90
C PRO A 345 -10.54 7.09 16.17
N ALA A 346 -10.51 6.80 14.88
CA ALA A 346 -11.71 6.68 14.06
C ALA A 346 -11.58 5.54 13.05
N GLN A 347 -12.60 4.68 13.01
CA GLN A 347 -12.72 3.68 11.95
C GLN A 347 -13.21 4.35 10.67
N ARG A 348 -12.59 4.05 9.55
CA ARG A 348 -12.93 4.57 8.22
C ARG A 348 -13.32 3.46 7.24
N ASN A 349 -13.94 3.89 6.12
CA ASN A 349 -14.04 3.08 4.92
C ASN A 349 -12.80 3.24 4.01
N THR A 350 -12.82 2.61 2.82
CA THR A 350 -11.73 2.71 1.84
C THR A 350 -11.55 4.12 1.28
N TYR A 351 -12.62 4.93 1.23
CA TYR A 351 -12.57 6.34 0.78
C TYR A 351 -12.10 7.32 1.84
N TYR A 352 -11.66 6.82 3.02
CA TYR A 352 -11.24 7.62 4.17
C TYR A 352 -12.38 8.43 4.83
N GLU A 353 -13.63 8.04 4.58
CA GLU A 353 -14.79 8.56 5.31
C GLU A 353 -14.91 7.88 6.67
N VAL A 354 -15.10 8.69 7.72
CA VAL A 354 -15.22 8.17 9.09
C VAL A 354 -16.56 7.47 9.28
N LEU A 355 -16.49 6.21 9.69
CA LEU A 355 -17.67 5.39 10.02
C LEU A 355 -18.01 5.47 11.52
N ASN A 356 -16.99 5.29 12.38
CA ASN A 356 -17.15 5.26 13.84
C ASN A 356 -16.01 6.05 14.50
N ARG A 357 -16.30 6.67 15.65
CA ARG A 357 -15.32 7.31 16.54
C ARG A 357 -15.31 6.58 17.90
N PHE A 358 -14.14 6.51 18.56
CA PHE A 358 -13.93 5.73 19.78
C PHE A 358 -13.47 6.58 20.95
#